data_cffa997c87b686d54897b2d9f9580eca
#
_entry.id   cffa997c87b686d54897b2d9f9580eca
#
_cell.length_a   1.000
_cell.length_b   1.000
_cell.length_c   1.000
_cell.angle_alpha   90.00
_cell.angle_beta   90.00
_cell.angle_gamma   90.00
#
_symmetry.space_group_name_H-M   'P 1'
#
loop_
_entity.id
_entity.type
_entity.pdbx_description
1 polymer ?
#
loop_
_entity_poly.entity_id
_entity_poly.type
_entity_poly.pdbx_seq_one_letter_code
_entity_poly.pdbx_strand_id
1 'polypeptide(L)'
;MAETNTAEGATDQATADVKSGDKPQRRRITRRKAVEQRVSSYFEAMDRRDVDAMLEHWTEDGFEDMVPVGVIRGRDELKESLTAQFAAMPDMRTTVTRLVAGEHNCAVEWRIEGTFDGAPYMGLEPTGSHVELRGIDLIELEDGQITSNTAYFDSSSYARQIGLLPADGSGADRAMKTAFNAATKLRRAVAERRNG
;
A
#
# COMPACT_ATOMS: atom_id res chain seq x y z
N MET A 1 24.05 32.94 -81.03
CA MET A 1 23.92 31.49 -81.01
C MET A 1 24.08 31.11 -79.59
N ALA A 2 23.00 30.88 -78.88
CA ALA A 2 22.37 29.64 -78.65
C ALA A 2 23.30 28.74 -77.73
N GLU A 3 22.96 28.20 -76.60
CA GLU A 3 21.73 27.60 -76.10
C GLU A 3 21.89 27.44 -74.59
N THR A 4 20.90 27.70 -73.83
CA THR A 4 20.12 26.90 -72.90
C THR A 4 20.71 25.58 -72.39
N ASN A 5 20.80 25.39 -71.05
CA ASN A 5 20.15 24.20 -70.46
C ASN A 5 20.00 24.33 -68.92
N THR A 6 18.83 24.34 -68.53
CA THR A 6 17.98 23.72 -67.52
C THR A 6 18.65 23.08 -66.29
N ALA A 7 18.27 23.64 -65.13
CA ALA A 7 18.36 23.00 -63.81
C ALA A 7 17.07 22.24 -63.55
N GLU A 8 17.19 20.96 -63.16
CA GLU A 8 16.13 20.24 -62.49
C GLU A 8 16.72 19.19 -61.50
N GLY A 9 16.15 19.16 -60.34
CA GLY A 9 16.19 17.91 -59.54
C GLY A 9 17.03 17.89 -58.30
N ALA A 10 16.62 18.56 -57.20
CA ALA A 10 17.00 18.17 -55.87
C ALA A 10 15.95 18.63 -54.86
N THR A 11 14.78 18.02 -54.87
CA THR A 11 13.84 18.07 -53.74
C THR A 11 13.27 16.67 -53.64
N ASP A 12 13.72 15.91 -52.65
CA ASP A 12 12.90 14.95 -51.89
C ASP A 12 13.77 13.98 -51.08
N GLN A 13 14.24 14.39 -49.92
CA GLN A 13 14.75 13.45 -48.90
C GLN A 13 14.83 14.10 -47.51
N ALA A 14 13.75 14.61 -47.01
CA ALA A 14 13.69 15.11 -45.63
C ALA A 14 12.32 14.91 -44.96
N THR A 15 11.68 13.74 -45.12
CA THR A 15 10.41 13.46 -44.39
C THR A 15 10.23 12.00 -43.98
N ALA A 16 11.28 11.30 -43.57
CA ALA A 16 11.15 9.89 -43.18
C ALA A 16 11.61 9.53 -41.75
N ASP A 17 12.09 10.44 -40.91
CA ASP A 17 12.72 10.05 -39.61
C ASP A 17 12.01 10.53 -38.35
N VAL A 18 10.74 10.98 -38.38
CA VAL A 18 10.02 11.43 -37.14
C VAL A 18 9.10 10.38 -36.53
N LYS A 19 8.96 9.20 -37.09
CA LYS A 19 7.99 8.19 -36.61
C LYS A 19 8.53 7.05 -35.74
N SER A 20 9.81 6.94 -35.45
CA SER A 20 10.38 5.81 -34.70
C SER A 20 10.45 6.01 -33.17
N GLY A 21 10.40 7.24 -32.66
CA GLY A 21 10.52 7.53 -31.21
C GLY A 21 9.23 7.40 -30.39
N ASP A 22 8.07 7.35 -31.03
CA ASP A 22 6.76 7.41 -30.35
C ASP A 22 6.26 6.06 -29.78
N LYS A 23 6.70 4.93 -30.32
CA LYS A 23 6.23 3.59 -29.91
C LYS A 23 6.62 3.17 -28.49
N PRO A 24 7.88 3.35 -28.02
CA PRO A 24 8.25 2.97 -26.65
C PRO A 24 7.52 3.81 -25.59
N GLN A 25 7.39 5.10 -25.81
CA GLN A 25 6.73 6.00 -24.85
C GLN A 25 5.23 5.75 -24.77
N ARG A 26 4.54 5.50 -25.88
CA ARG A 26 3.12 5.08 -25.89
C ARG A 26 2.93 3.76 -25.14
N ARG A 27 3.82 2.77 -25.33
CA ARG A 27 3.77 1.49 -24.62
C ARG A 27 3.92 1.66 -23.12
N ARG A 28 4.82 2.53 -22.66
CA ARG A 28 5.02 2.86 -21.23
C ARG A 28 3.78 3.52 -20.63
N ILE A 29 3.19 4.49 -21.32
CA ILE A 29 1.95 5.16 -20.89
C ILE A 29 0.80 4.16 -20.79
N THR A 30 0.68 3.24 -21.74
CA THR A 30 -0.38 2.21 -21.73
C THR A 30 -0.22 1.25 -20.56
N ARG A 31 1.03 0.81 -20.25
CA ARG A 31 1.30 -0.06 -19.09
C ARG A 31 0.97 0.62 -17.76
N ARG A 32 1.42 1.88 -17.56
CA ARG A 32 1.08 2.64 -16.36
C ARG A 32 -0.43 2.77 -16.15
N LYS A 33 -1.18 3.06 -17.20
CA LYS A 33 -2.65 3.11 -17.12
C LYS A 33 -3.26 1.76 -16.77
N ALA A 34 -2.71 0.67 -17.29
CA ALA A 34 -3.18 -0.67 -16.96
C ALA A 34 -2.93 -1.02 -15.49
N VAL A 35 -1.74 -0.67 -14.95
CA VAL A 35 -1.43 -0.79 -13.51
C VAL A 35 -2.38 0.05 -12.67
N GLU A 36 -2.56 1.33 -13.03
CA GLU A 36 -3.48 2.24 -12.35
C GLU A 36 -4.91 1.68 -12.29
N GLN A 37 -5.44 1.21 -13.42
CA GLN A 37 -6.77 0.61 -13.48
C GLN A 37 -6.88 -0.67 -12.64
N ARG A 38 -5.89 -1.57 -12.72
CA ARG A 38 -5.86 -2.81 -11.94
C ARG A 38 -5.89 -2.54 -10.45
N VAL A 39 -5.02 -1.64 -9.98
CA VAL A 39 -4.91 -1.30 -8.57
C VAL A 39 -6.14 -0.53 -8.08
N SER A 40 -6.67 0.39 -8.88
CA SER A 40 -7.94 1.07 -8.54
C SER A 40 -9.08 0.08 -8.35
N SER A 41 -9.21 -0.91 -9.27
CA SER A 41 -10.25 -1.94 -9.18
C SER A 41 -10.08 -2.84 -7.93
N TYR A 42 -8.83 -3.14 -7.53
CA TYR A 42 -8.54 -3.84 -6.27
C TYR A 42 -9.04 -3.07 -5.04
N PHE A 43 -8.74 -1.77 -4.96
CA PHE A 43 -9.20 -0.92 -3.85
C PHE A 43 -10.71 -0.67 -3.87
N GLU A 44 -11.34 -0.63 -5.04
CA GLU A 44 -12.79 -0.59 -5.15
C GLU A 44 -13.44 -1.88 -4.62
N ALA A 45 -12.85 -3.05 -4.87
CA ALA A 45 -13.28 -4.31 -4.29
C ALA A 45 -13.10 -4.31 -2.76
N MET A 46 -11.99 -3.78 -2.27
CA MET A 46 -11.72 -3.59 -0.83
C MET A 46 -12.78 -2.70 -0.16
N ASP A 47 -13.15 -1.57 -0.75
CA ASP A 47 -14.19 -0.69 -0.20
C ASP A 47 -15.56 -1.37 -0.17
N ARG A 48 -15.85 -2.27 -1.13
CA ARG A 48 -17.04 -3.11 -1.10
C ARG A 48 -16.92 -4.32 -0.17
N ARG A 49 -15.74 -4.58 0.38
CA ARG A 49 -15.42 -5.76 1.20
C ARG A 49 -15.64 -7.08 0.47
N ASP A 50 -15.42 -7.06 -0.83
CA ASP A 50 -15.57 -8.20 -1.75
C ASP A 50 -14.24 -8.95 -1.85
N VAL A 51 -14.03 -9.89 -0.90
CA VAL A 51 -12.78 -10.64 -0.79
C VAL A 51 -12.48 -11.45 -2.05
N ASP A 52 -13.50 -12.09 -2.65
CA ASP A 52 -13.28 -12.91 -3.84
C ASP A 52 -12.86 -12.02 -5.03
N ALA A 53 -13.49 -10.87 -5.23
CA ALA A 53 -13.07 -9.91 -6.23
C ALA A 53 -11.66 -9.33 -5.95
N MET A 54 -11.28 -9.11 -4.69
CA MET A 54 -9.91 -8.71 -4.33
C MET A 54 -8.90 -9.77 -4.77
N LEU A 55 -9.17 -11.05 -4.50
CA LEU A 55 -8.25 -12.15 -4.81
C LEU A 55 -8.07 -12.39 -6.31
N GLU A 56 -9.03 -12.01 -7.17
CA GLU A 56 -8.87 -12.06 -8.63
C GLU A 56 -7.73 -11.17 -9.15
N HIS A 57 -7.31 -10.20 -8.36
CA HIS A 57 -6.20 -9.31 -8.70
C HIS A 57 -4.82 -9.89 -8.36
N TRP A 58 -4.75 -10.95 -7.54
CA TRP A 58 -3.50 -11.53 -7.05
C TRP A 58 -3.06 -12.76 -7.83
N THR A 59 -1.74 -12.99 -7.91
CA THR A 59 -1.20 -14.29 -8.30
C THR A 59 -1.48 -15.33 -7.20
N GLU A 60 -1.40 -16.62 -7.56
CA GLU A 60 -1.69 -17.72 -6.63
C GLU A 60 -0.73 -17.75 -5.43
N ASP A 61 0.55 -17.44 -5.69
CA ASP A 61 1.66 -17.43 -4.74
C ASP A 61 2.02 -16.02 -4.23
N GLY A 62 1.18 -15.03 -4.52
CA GLY A 62 1.37 -13.65 -4.08
C GLY A 62 1.47 -13.51 -2.57
N PHE A 63 2.12 -12.46 -2.09
CA PHE A 63 2.25 -12.22 -0.66
C PHE A 63 2.01 -10.76 -0.27
N GLU A 64 1.51 -10.57 0.93
CA GLU A 64 1.38 -9.26 1.57
C GLU A 64 2.29 -9.20 2.81
N ASP A 65 3.14 -8.17 2.88
CA ASP A 65 3.94 -7.83 4.06
C ASP A 65 3.28 -6.65 4.78
N MET A 66 2.55 -6.93 5.85
CA MET A 66 1.92 -5.93 6.71
C MET A 66 2.89 -5.47 7.79
N VAL A 67 3.58 -4.37 7.59
CA VAL A 67 4.59 -3.87 8.53
C VAL A 67 3.93 -3.15 9.72
N PRO A 68 4.21 -3.51 10.98
CA PRO A 68 5.13 -4.54 11.50
C PRO A 68 4.46 -5.89 11.85
N VAL A 69 3.29 -6.18 11.31
CA VAL A 69 2.45 -7.32 11.75
C VAL A 69 3.01 -8.66 11.29
N GLY A 70 3.41 -8.78 10.02
CA GLY A 70 3.95 -10.00 9.45
C GLY A 70 3.58 -10.20 7.99
N VAL A 71 4.03 -11.34 7.44
CA VAL A 71 3.86 -11.70 6.03
C VAL A 71 2.78 -12.75 5.90
N ILE A 72 1.85 -12.52 4.98
CA ILE A 72 0.74 -13.39 4.58
C ILE A 72 1.06 -13.93 3.19
N ARG A 73 0.99 -15.24 2.96
CA ARG A 73 1.46 -15.87 1.72
C ARG A 73 0.37 -16.70 1.04
N GLY A 74 0.22 -16.45 -0.26
CA GLY A 74 -0.72 -17.18 -1.10
C GLY A 74 -2.17 -16.73 -0.90
N ARG A 75 -3.02 -17.06 -1.86
CA ARG A 75 -4.42 -16.62 -1.88
C ARG A 75 -5.24 -17.11 -0.71
N ASP A 76 -4.96 -18.31 -0.18
CA ASP A 76 -5.74 -18.86 0.92
C ASP A 76 -5.52 -18.09 2.23
N GLU A 77 -4.25 -17.81 2.59
CA GLU A 77 -3.95 -17.00 3.77
C GLU A 77 -4.42 -15.54 3.60
N LEU A 78 -4.31 -14.99 2.39
CA LEU A 78 -4.84 -13.66 2.06
C LEU A 78 -6.36 -13.63 2.24
N LYS A 79 -7.07 -14.67 1.78
CA LYS A 79 -8.53 -14.80 1.95
C LYS A 79 -8.93 -14.81 3.43
N GLU A 80 -8.23 -15.62 4.23
CA GLU A 80 -8.47 -15.71 5.68
C GLU A 80 -8.24 -14.36 6.37
N SER A 81 -7.12 -13.70 6.06
CA SER A 81 -6.75 -12.41 6.64
C SER A 81 -7.75 -11.30 6.31
N LEU A 82 -8.11 -11.14 5.03
CA LEU A 82 -9.07 -10.15 4.57
C LEU A 82 -10.47 -10.40 5.14
N THR A 83 -10.90 -11.67 5.17
CA THR A 83 -12.19 -12.06 5.77
C THR A 83 -12.23 -11.71 7.25
N ALA A 84 -11.16 -12.00 8.00
CA ALA A 84 -11.07 -11.68 9.41
C ALA A 84 -11.06 -10.16 9.66
N GLN A 85 -10.37 -9.39 8.82
CA GLN A 85 -10.35 -7.93 8.91
C GLN A 85 -11.76 -7.33 8.70
N PHE A 86 -12.48 -7.76 7.68
CA PHE A 86 -13.84 -7.27 7.42
C PHE A 86 -14.86 -7.77 8.46
N ALA A 87 -14.66 -8.97 9.02
CA ALA A 87 -15.47 -9.45 10.13
C ALA A 87 -15.27 -8.64 11.41
N ALA A 88 -14.05 -8.12 11.64
CA ALA A 88 -13.74 -7.27 12.78
C ALA A 88 -14.33 -5.86 12.69
N MET A 89 -14.37 -5.31 11.47
CA MET A 89 -14.91 -3.98 11.17
C MET A 89 -15.94 -4.07 10.03
N PRO A 90 -17.19 -4.47 10.32
CA PRO A 90 -18.21 -4.73 9.29
C PRO A 90 -18.61 -3.47 8.49
N ASP A 91 -18.43 -2.29 9.08
CA ASP A 91 -18.70 -0.98 8.48
C ASP A 91 -17.46 -0.36 7.79
N MET A 92 -16.35 -1.11 7.68
CA MET A 92 -15.08 -0.60 7.13
C MET A 92 -15.26 0.05 5.76
N ARG A 93 -14.70 1.23 5.60
CA ARG A 93 -14.61 1.99 4.35
C ARG A 93 -13.15 2.22 4.02
N THR A 94 -12.81 2.10 2.74
CA THR A 94 -11.47 2.33 2.24
C THR A 94 -11.51 3.43 1.18
N THR A 95 -10.67 4.45 1.33
CA THR A 95 -10.55 5.56 0.39
C THR A 95 -9.10 5.67 -0.09
N VAL A 96 -8.89 5.59 -1.39
CA VAL A 96 -7.60 5.92 -2.01
C VAL A 96 -7.47 7.43 -2.07
N THR A 97 -6.46 7.98 -1.42
CA THR A 97 -6.18 9.43 -1.40
C THR A 97 -5.17 9.83 -2.46
N ARG A 98 -4.28 8.91 -2.82
CA ARG A 98 -3.27 9.12 -3.87
C ARG A 98 -2.85 7.79 -4.47
N LEU A 99 -2.64 7.76 -5.78
CA LEU A 99 -2.09 6.62 -6.51
C LEU A 99 -1.00 7.10 -7.46
N VAL A 100 0.16 6.45 -7.44
CA VAL A 100 1.29 6.73 -8.32
C VAL A 100 1.73 5.42 -8.97
N ALA A 101 1.35 5.25 -10.24
CA ALA A 101 1.65 4.03 -10.99
C ALA A 101 2.98 4.13 -11.75
N GLY A 102 3.77 3.06 -11.70
CA GLY A 102 4.86 2.73 -12.59
C GLY A 102 4.39 1.84 -13.74
N GLU A 103 5.32 1.14 -14.40
CA GLU A 103 5.01 0.16 -15.46
C GLU A 103 4.65 -1.23 -14.90
N HIS A 104 5.16 -1.55 -13.70
CA HIS A 104 5.02 -2.84 -13.02
C HIS A 104 4.77 -2.71 -11.53
N ASN A 105 4.64 -1.48 -11.02
CA ASN A 105 4.43 -1.21 -9.60
C ASN A 105 3.52 0.00 -9.38
N CYS A 106 3.05 0.12 -8.15
CA CYS A 106 2.20 1.23 -7.74
C CYS A 106 2.43 1.54 -6.27
N ALA A 107 2.48 2.84 -5.94
CA ALA A 107 2.35 3.32 -4.58
C ALA A 107 0.94 3.88 -4.38
N VAL A 108 0.24 3.43 -3.34
CA VAL A 108 -1.13 3.84 -3.03
C VAL A 108 -1.20 4.36 -1.61
N GLU A 109 -1.50 5.63 -1.45
CA GLU A 109 -1.85 6.22 -0.16
C GLU A 109 -3.35 6.05 0.07
N TRP A 110 -3.72 5.48 1.20
CA TRP A 110 -5.10 5.18 1.55
C TRP A 110 -5.47 5.63 2.95
N ARG A 111 -6.78 5.73 3.17
CA ARG A 111 -7.42 5.90 4.46
C ARG A 111 -8.46 4.81 4.65
N ILE A 112 -8.43 4.18 5.81
CA ILE A 112 -9.43 3.23 6.27
C ILE A 112 -10.13 3.84 7.49
N GLU A 113 -11.46 3.72 7.55
CA GLU A 113 -12.27 4.08 8.71
C GLU A 113 -13.34 3.02 8.94
N GLY A 114 -13.69 2.80 10.20
CA GLY A 114 -14.70 1.82 10.61
C GLY A 114 -14.79 1.68 12.12
N THR A 115 -15.67 0.82 12.59
CA THR A 115 -15.87 0.55 14.00
C THR A 115 -15.38 -0.88 14.33
N PHE A 116 -14.49 -1.00 15.30
CA PHE A 116 -14.03 -2.32 15.78
C PHE A 116 -15.05 -2.89 16.77
N ASP A 117 -16.18 -3.39 16.26
CA ASP A 117 -17.29 -3.94 17.02
C ASP A 117 -17.78 -5.32 16.55
N GLY A 118 -17.11 -5.90 15.55
CA GLY A 118 -17.46 -7.19 14.98
C GLY A 118 -16.75 -8.37 15.67
N ALA A 119 -16.05 -9.20 14.91
CA ALA A 119 -15.31 -10.35 15.42
C ALA A 119 -13.98 -9.96 16.08
N PRO A 120 -13.42 -10.81 16.98
CA PRO A 120 -12.05 -10.65 17.47
C PRO A 120 -11.04 -10.62 16.31
N TYR A 121 -10.04 -9.75 16.41
CA TYR A 121 -9.03 -9.58 15.37
C TYR A 121 -7.63 -9.46 15.96
N MET A 122 -6.65 -10.17 15.40
CA MET A 122 -5.26 -10.19 15.86
C MET A 122 -5.11 -10.50 17.36
N GLY A 123 -5.97 -11.37 17.90
CA GLY A 123 -5.97 -11.73 19.32
C GLY A 123 -6.58 -10.68 20.26
N LEU A 124 -7.25 -9.66 19.72
CA LEU A 124 -7.91 -8.60 20.47
C LEU A 124 -9.43 -8.74 20.36
N GLU A 125 -10.13 -8.57 21.49
CA GLU A 125 -11.59 -8.48 21.53
C GLU A 125 -12.06 -7.11 20.98
N PRO A 126 -13.23 -7.07 20.31
CA PRO A 126 -13.80 -5.83 19.80
C PRO A 126 -14.10 -4.85 20.93
N THR A 127 -13.73 -3.59 20.73
CA THR A 127 -13.85 -2.55 21.78
C THR A 127 -14.98 -1.57 21.51
N GLY A 128 -15.65 -1.65 20.34
CA GLY A 128 -16.62 -0.66 19.88
C GLY A 128 -15.99 0.69 19.50
N SER A 129 -14.67 0.78 19.44
CA SER A 129 -13.98 2.01 19.10
C SER A 129 -14.05 2.31 17.62
N HIS A 130 -14.29 3.58 17.29
CA HIS A 130 -14.08 4.06 15.93
C HIS A 130 -12.60 4.13 15.63
N VAL A 131 -12.21 3.61 14.45
CA VAL A 131 -10.83 3.52 13.98
C VAL A 131 -10.70 4.34 12.69
N GLU A 132 -9.68 5.17 12.63
CA GLU A 132 -9.27 5.89 11.43
C GLU A 132 -7.78 5.66 11.23
N LEU A 133 -7.41 5.00 10.13
CA LEU A 133 -6.02 4.70 9.79
C LEU A 133 -5.64 5.33 8.45
N ARG A 134 -4.37 5.65 8.35
CA ARG A 134 -3.73 6.05 7.09
C ARG A 134 -2.54 5.14 6.86
N GLY A 135 -2.33 4.80 5.61
CA GLY A 135 -1.21 3.96 5.24
C GLY A 135 -0.80 4.16 3.79
N ILE A 136 0.22 3.44 3.42
CA ILE A 136 0.72 3.36 2.06
C ILE A 136 1.01 1.91 1.71
N ASP A 137 0.56 1.50 0.54
CA ASP A 137 0.86 0.22 -0.07
C ASP A 137 1.87 0.42 -1.19
N LEU A 138 2.88 -0.46 -1.22
CA LEU A 138 3.82 -0.59 -2.33
C LEU A 138 3.53 -1.92 -3.01
N ILE A 139 2.91 -1.86 -4.18
CA ILE A 139 2.38 -2.99 -4.91
C ILE A 139 3.25 -3.29 -6.12
N GLU A 140 3.69 -4.55 -6.28
CA GLU A 140 4.36 -5.04 -7.48
C GLU A 140 3.39 -5.91 -8.30
N LEU A 141 3.49 -5.80 -9.64
CA LEU A 141 2.64 -6.52 -10.56
C LEU A 141 3.45 -7.19 -11.66
N GLU A 142 3.07 -8.44 -11.97
CA GLU A 142 3.53 -9.17 -13.15
C GLU A 142 2.32 -9.61 -13.98
N ASP A 143 2.38 -9.45 -15.28
CA ASP A 143 1.32 -9.80 -16.25
C ASP A 143 -0.08 -9.30 -15.85
N GLY A 144 -0.12 -8.14 -15.15
CA GLY A 144 -1.36 -7.50 -14.72
C GLY A 144 -1.97 -8.08 -13.44
N GLN A 145 -1.26 -8.95 -12.71
CA GLN A 145 -1.65 -9.46 -11.39
C GLN A 145 -0.68 -8.98 -10.33
N ILE A 146 -1.17 -8.80 -9.12
CA ILE A 146 -0.38 -8.41 -7.94
C ILE A 146 0.42 -9.62 -7.48
N THR A 147 1.73 -9.48 -7.41
CA THR A 147 2.65 -10.49 -6.90
C THR A 147 3.07 -10.21 -5.46
N SER A 148 3.14 -8.94 -5.09
CA SER A 148 3.41 -8.54 -3.71
C SER A 148 2.79 -7.20 -3.38
N ASN A 149 2.47 -7.03 -2.10
CA ASN A 149 2.13 -5.77 -1.47
C ASN A 149 2.92 -5.60 -0.18
N THR A 150 3.54 -4.43 0.02
CA THR A 150 4.08 -4.06 1.32
C THR A 150 3.26 -2.91 1.87
N ALA A 151 2.50 -3.19 2.93
CA ALA A 151 1.59 -2.25 3.57
C ALA A 151 2.22 -1.62 4.81
N TYR A 152 2.35 -0.30 4.84
CA TYR A 152 2.79 0.48 5.99
C TYR A 152 1.64 1.28 6.55
N PHE A 153 1.39 1.17 7.85
CA PHE A 153 0.35 1.94 8.53
C PHE A 153 0.78 2.34 9.94
N ASP A 154 0.09 3.32 10.52
CA ASP A 154 0.36 3.75 11.89
C ASP A 154 -0.28 2.81 12.92
N SER A 155 0.44 1.71 13.21
CA SER A 155 0.04 0.72 14.21
C SER A 155 -0.03 1.29 15.63
N SER A 156 0.73 2.33 15.94
CA SER A 156 0.68 3.01 17.24
C SER A 156 -0.63 3.79 17.39
N SER A 157 -1.06 4.47 16.33
CA SER A 157 -2.36 5.15 16.29
C SER A 157 -3.50 4.15 16.43
N TYR A 158 -3.46 3.03 15.71
CA TYR A 158 -4.43 1.95 15.86
C TYR A 158 -4.55 1.46 17.30
N ALA A 159 -3.41 1.09 17.92
CA ALA A 159 -3.37 0.60 19.29
C ALA A 159 -3.95 1.61 20.31
N ARG A 160 -3.77 2.91 20.08
CA ARG A 160 -4.35 3.95 20.92
C ARG A 160 -5.85 4.10 20.69
N GLN A 161 -6.31 4.05 19.47
CA GLN A 161 -7.73 4.21 19.13
C GLN A 161 -8.57 3.08 19.69
N ILE A 162 -8.09 1.83 19.65
CA ILE A 162 -8.78 0.68 20.23
C ILE A 162 -8.59 0.54 21.75
N GLY A 163 -7.79 1.41 22.39
CA GLY A 163 -7.56 1.39 23.84
C GLY A 163 -6.49 0.40 24.32
N LEU A 164 -5.77 -0.28 23.41
CA LEU A 164 -4.63 -1.14 23.77
C LEU A 164 -3.46 -0.34 24.36
N LEU A 165 -3.24 0.87 23.86
CA LEU A 165 -2.32 1.86 24.43
C LEU A 165 -3.11 3.07 24.95
N PRO A 166 -2.62 3.73 26.02
CA PRO A 166 -3.23 4.98 26.50
C PRO A 166 -3.22 6.06 25.40
N ALA A 167 -4.25 6.91 25.40
CA ALA A 167 -4.29 8.08 24.53
C ALA A 167 -3.04 8.96 24.78
N ASP A 168 -2.42 9.46 23.70
CA ASP A 168 -1.19 10.24 23.80
C ASP A 168 -1.39 11.50 24.66
N GLY A 169 -0.43 11.78 25.53
CA GLY A 169 -0.50 12.90 26.49
C GLY A 169 -1.52 12.75 27.61
N SER A 170 -2.24 11.62 27.74
CA SER A 170 -3.14 11.33 28.86
C SER A 170 -2.38 11.12 30.17
N GLY A 171 -3.11 11.10 31.31
CA GLY A 171 -2.52 10.75 32.61
C GLY A 171 -1.91 9.35 32.62
N ALA A 172 -2.58 8.37 32.00
CA ALA A 172 -2.10 7.00 31.87
C ALA A 172 -0.86 6.89 30.99
N ASP A 173 -0.79 7.63 29.88
CA ASP A 173 0.41 7.69 29.01
C ASP A 173 1.63 8.28 29.76
N ARG A 174 1.42 9.36 30.53
CA ARG A 174 2.47 9.94 31.36
C ARG A 174 2.95 8.97 32.46
N ALA A 175 2.03 8.25 33.09
CA ALA A 175 2.36 7.23 34.09
C ALA A 175 3.15 6.07 33.46
N MET A 176 2.74 5.57 32.31
CA MET A 176 3.45 4.53 31.55
C MET A 176 4.88 4.95 31.20
N LYS A 177 5.05 6.16 30.64
CA LYS A 177 6.38 6.73 30.31
C LYS A 177 7.26 6.91 31.56
N THR A 178 6.68 7.31 32.70
CA THR A 178 7.39 7.45 33.97
C THR A 178 7.87 6.10 34.49
N ALA A 179 7.02 5.08 34.49
CA ALA A 179 7.37 3.71 34.89
C ALA A 179 8.47 3.12 34.00
N PHE A 180 8.36 3.29 32.68
CA PHE A 180 9.38 2.88 31.71
C PHE A 180 10.73 3.52 31.99
N ASN A 181 10.76 4.85 32.24
CA ASN A 181 11.98 5.57 32.53
C ASN A 181 12.62 5.13 33.87
N ALA A 182 11.82 4.87 34.91
CA ALA A 182 12.30 4.34 36.17
C ALA A 182 12.93 2.94 36.01
N ALA A 183 12.25 2.03 35.31
CA ALA A 183 12.76 0.69 35.00
C ALA A 183 14.06 0.75 34.17
N THR A 184 14.16 1.67 33.22
CA THR A 184 15.36 1.87 32.39
C THR A 184 16.55 2.35 33.21
N LYS A 185 16.33 3.31 34.11
CA LYS A 185 17.40 3.81 35.04
C LYS A 185 17.89 2.68 35.97
N LEU A 186 16.97 1.86 36.51
CA LEU A 186 17.32 0.73 37.34
C LEU A 186 18.17 -0.30 36.59
N ARG A 187 17.75 -0.68 35.36
CA ARG A 187 18.52 -1.62 34.54
C ARG A 187 19.96 -1.12 34.27
N ARG A 188 20.12 0.15 33.95
CA ARG A 188 21.43 0.75 33.73
C ARG A 188 22.30 0.69 34.98
N ALA A 189 21.77 1.09 36.15
CA ALA A 189 22.51 1.03 37.43
C ALA A 189 22.94 -0.40 37.80
N VAL A 190 22.09 -1.41 37.52
CA VAL A 190 22.45 -2.83 37.72
C VAL A 190 23.56 -3.27 36.77
N ALA A 191 23.48 -2.88 35.49
CA ALA A 191 24.49 -3.24 34.50
C ALA A 191 25.88 -2.62 34.84
N GLU A 192 25.91 -1.37 35.29
CA GLU A 192 27.14 -0.68 35.71
C GLU A 192 27.79 -1.39 36.90
N ARG A 193 27.01 -1.85 37.90
CA ARG A 193 27.53 -2.59 39.08
C ARG A 193 28.07 -3.98 38.73
N ARG A 194 27.65 -4.58 37.60
CA ARG A 194 28.15 -5.91 37.15
C ARG A 194 29.43 -5.83 36.33
N ASN A 195 29.74 -4.65 35.78
CA ASN A 195 30.87 -4.42 34.88
C ASN A 195 32.03 -3.66 35.56
N GLY A 196 31.90 -3.23 36.81
CA GLY A 196 32.92 -2.63 37.66
C GLY A 196 33.32 -3.55 38.82
#